data_4cf9e1064cddcc6d81c54db43e904fd9
#
_entry.id   4cf9e1064cddcc6d81c54db43e904fd9
#
_cell.length_a   1.000
_cell.length_b   1.000
_cell.length_c   1.000
_cell.angle_alpha   90.00
_cell.angle_beta   90.00
_cell.angle_gamma   90.00
#
_symmetry.space_group_name_H-M   'P 1'
#
loop_
_entity.id
_entity.type
_entity.pdbx_description
1 polymer ?
#
loop_
_entity_poly.entity_id
_entity_poly.type
_entity_poly.pdbx_seq_one_letter_code
_entity_poly.pdbx_strand_id
1 'polypeptide(L)'
;MAAEPTNGNESDDASYSLFDNGPNSLPTMTGEWGGARTYLRNKGVELGASWTNETAGNVSGGDRRTAAQTNQITAGLDVNAEKLLHWKGASFNFTFTWRSGRNLITDAGLYTLQQPQEVWGRGQTTRLTQLWYNQNLGGGFSFKVGRLPTGADFDNIPCLTMINYFCGATTGNMDGSRWYNWPVSVWGGLVKYNNPHWYFQVGAYEQNDRNLDNYLFIGYLHGATGVLLPFETGVRVHLGSHGYPGAYRIGGWINTAAAPDVLLANDGRPATLAGMSMLQRSGSHGGYLWFQQQLTGTFTEKPGEDAVVTQGLTAYVTLTMVDKETGPVSSQVTASLRYLGLPGRKNDAVTLAFGTNHVNSRLATLYWYQDGKKGPRRNSEFAIETDYTFQATKWLYLEPNVQFWVDPGGYTQKNMITVFGVKTGVTF
;
A
#
# COMPACT_ATOMS: atom_id res chain seq x y z
N MET A 1 -37.30 -27.63 -19.99
CA MET A 1 -36.10 -28.20 -19.35
C MET A 1 -35.40 -27.05 -18.65
N ALA A 2 -35.58 -26.96 -17.34
CA ALA A 2 -34.95 -25.92 -16.53
C ALA A 2 -33.53 -26.35 -16.21
N ALA A 3 -32.58 -25.47 -16.44
CA ALA A 3 -31.17 -25.68 -16.04
C ALA A 3 -31.06 -25.57 -14.53
N GLU A 4 -30.49 -26.59 -13.89
CA GLU A 4 -30.18 -26.59 -12.47
C GLU A 4 -29.10 -25.51 -12.17
N PRO A 5 -29.21 -24.82 -11.01
CA PRO A 5 -28.16 -23.92 -10.57
C PRO A 5 -26.97 -24.75 -10.08
N THR A 6 -25.82 -24.56 -10.69
CA THR A 6 -24.56 -25.08 -10.19
C THR A 6 -24.21 -24.40 -8.86
N ASN A 7 -24.32 -25.14 -7.77
CA ASN A 7 -23.79 -24.76 -6.47
C ASN A 7 -22.25 -24.71 -6.54
N GLY A 8 -21.70 -23.57 -6.83
CA GLY A 8 -20.28 -23.27 -6.64
C GLY A 8 -20.07 -22.71 -5.24
N ASN A 9 -19.72 -23.55 -4.27
CA ASN A 9 -19.05 -23.11 -3.06
C ASN A 9 -17.61 -22.74 -3.45
N GLU A 10 -17.42 -21.55 -4.00
CA GLU A 10 -16.10 -20.94 -4.06
C GLU A 10 -15.77 -20.46 -2.65
N SER A 11 -14.70 -20.98 -2.07
CA SER A 11 -14.14 -20.54 -0.80
C SER A 11 -13.64 -19.12 -0.97
N ASP A 12 -14.45 -18.16 -0.51
CA ASP A 12 -14.19 -16.73 -0.58
C ASP A 12 -13.14 -16.35 0.45
N ASP A 13 -11.88 -16.56 0.12
CA ASP A 13 -10.78 -15.91 0.79
C ASP A 13 -10.28 -14.82 -0.14
N ALA A 14 -10.62 -13.57 0.19
CA ALA A 14 -10.06 -12.38 -0.43
C ALA A 14 -8.57 -12.26 -0.06
N SER A 15 -7.80 -13.31 -0.35
CA SER A 15 -6.37 -13.21 -0.45
C SER A 15 -6.11 -12.33 -1.66
N TYR A 16 -5.40 -11.26 -1.46
CA TYR A 16 -4.95 -10.34 -2.48
C TYR A 16 -4.23 -11.13 -3.59
N SER A 17 -4.99 -11.66 -4.54
CA SER A 17 -4.43 -12.15 -5.77
C SER A 17 -4.02 -10.93 -6.57
N LEU A 18 -2.74 -10.77 -6.80
CA LEU A 18 -2.18 -9.72 -7.65
C LEU A 18 -2.74 -9.76 -9.08
N PHE A 19 -3.45 -10.81 -9.40
CA PHE A 19 -3.94 -11.14 -10.72
C PHE A 19 -5.46 -11.21 -10.80
N ASP A 20 -6.15 -11.18 -9.65
CA ASP A 20 -7.59 -11.11 -9.59
C ASP A 20 -8.04 -9.64 -9.61
N ASN A 21 -8.36 -9.17 -10.79
CA ASN A 21 -8.97 -7.85 -10.99
C ASN A 21 -10.49 -7.85 -10.72
N GLY A 22 -10.96 -8.77 -9.88
CA GLY A 22 -12.38 -8.96 -9.56
C GLY A 22 -13.17 -9.65 -10.68
N PRO A 23 -14.54 -9.63 -10.61
CA PRO A 23 -15.41 -10.35 -11.54
C PRO A 23 -15.28 -9.92 -13.02
N ASN A 24 -14.52 -8.89 -13.29
CA ASN A 24 -14.13 -8.42 -14.62
C ASN A 24 -12.62 -8.65 -14.88
N SER A 25 -12.05 -9.82 -14.50
CA SER A 25 -10.68 -10.13 -14.82
C SER A 25 -10.39 -9.79 -16.28
N LEU A 26 -9.60 -8.72 -16.49
CA LEU A 26 -9.34 -8.22 -17.84
C LEU A 26 -8.45 -9.23 -18.57
N PRO A 27 -8.72 -9.54 -19.84
CA PRO A 27 -7.83 -10.39 -20.61
C PRO A 27 -6.41 -9.85 -20.53
N THR A 28 -5.45 -10.72 -20.35
CA THR A 28 -4.04 -10.38 -20.31
C THR A 28 -3.48 -10.12 -21.70
N MET A 29 -2.37 -9.39 -21.82
CA MET A 29 -1.70 -9.12 -23.10
C MET A 29 -1.30 -10.42 -23.82
N THR A 30 -0.90 -11.45 -23.07
CA THR A 30 -0.46 -12.74 -23.61
C THR A 30 -1.62 -13.71 -23.90
N GLY A 31 -2.85 -13.36 -23.52
CA GLY A 31 -4.05 -14.16 -23.76
C GLY A 31 -4.04 -15.51 -23.04
N GLU A 32 -4.77 -16.47 -23.60
CA GLU A 32 -5.03 -17.77 -22.97
C GLU A 32 -4.01 -18.87 -23.33
N TRP A 33 -2.91 -18.56 -24.04
CA TRP A 33 -1.86 -19.50 -24.44
C TRP A 33 -2.39 -20.77 -25.13
N GLY A 34 -3.34 -20.60 -26.06
CA GLY A 34 -4.01 -21.74 -26.70
C GLY A 34 -4.88 -22.57 -25.77
N GLY A 35 -5.35 -21.98 -24.65
CA GLY A 35 -6.18 -22.65 -23.65
C GLY A 35 -5.40 -23.19 -22.44
N ALA A 36 -4.06 -23.12 -22.44
CA ALA A 36 -3.24 -23.64 -21.33
C ALA A 36 -3.47 -22.87 -20.03
N ARG A 37 -3.65 -21.54 -20.11
CA ARG A 37 -3.94 -20.71 -18.95
C ARG A 37 -5.28 -21.07 -18.31
N THR A 38 -6.33 -21.20 -19.10
CA THR A 38 -7.66 -21.67 -18.65
C THR A 38 -7.57 -23.06 -18.04
N TYR A 39 -6.81 -23.99 -18.67
CA TYR A 39 -6.60 -25.33 -18.12
C TYR A 39 -5.95 -25.30 -16.73
N LEU A 40 -4.86 -24.52 -16.56
CA LEU A 40 -4.18 -24.38 -15.27
C LEU A 40 -5.10 -23.77 -14.20
N ARG A 41 -5.83 -22.70 -14.54
CA ARG A 41 -6.80 -22.04 -13.64
C ARG A 41 -7.89 -23.02 -13.19
N ASN A 42 -8.42 -23.83 -14.10
CA ASN A 42 -9.41 -24.85 -13.77
C ASN A 42 -8.84 -25.95 -12.86
N LYS A 43 -7.53 -26.18 -12.90
CA LYS A 43 -6.81 -27.09 -11.99
C LYS A 43 -6.40 -26.40 -10.67
N GLY A 44 -6.69 -25.13 -10.50
CA GLY A 44 -6.34 -24.39 -9.28
C GLY A 44 -4.96 -23.74 -9.29
N VAL A 45 -4.36 -23.54 -10.46
CA VAL A 45 -3.07 -22.81 -10.59
C VAL A 45 -3.28 -21.60 -11.47
N GLU A 46 -3.08 -20.41 -10.91
CA GLU A 46 -3.13 -19.15 -11.65
C GLU A 46 -1.73 -18.54 -11.74
N LEU A 47 -1.27 -18.34 -12.97
CA LEU A 47 -0.01 -17.69 -13.29
C LEU A 47 -0.27 -16.26 -13.77
N GLY A 48 0.46 -15.30 -13.22
CA GLY A 48 0.32 -13.91 -13.62
C GLY A 48 1.63 -13.14 -13.59
N ALA A 49 1.66 -12.09 -14.40
CA ALA A 49 2.70 -11.09 -14.37
C ALA A 49 2.13 -9.71 -14.70
N SER A 50 2.74 -8.68 -14.16
CA SER A 50 2.42 -7.29 -14.47
C SER A 50 3.68 -6.43 -14.58
N TRP A 51 3.57 -5.36 -15.36
CA TRP A 51 4.58 -4.32 -15.44
C TRP A 51 3.92 -2.98 -15.15
N THR A 52 4.52 -2.21 -14.25
CA THR A 52 4.13 -0.83 -13.96
C THR A 52 5.33 0.07 -14.20
N ASN A 53 5.10 1.14 -14.97
CA ASN A 53 6.06 2.21 -15.20
C ASN A 53 5.49 3.53 -14.71
N GLU A 54 6.32 4.33 -14.07
CA GLU A 54 5.99 5.70 -13.71
C GLU A 54 7.09 6.63 -14.19
N THR A 55 6.74 7.51 -15.11
CA THR A 55 7.62 8.58 -15.59
C THR A 55 7.09 9.90 -15.06
N ALA A 56 7.93 10.68 -14.39
CA ALA A 56 7.55 11.97 -13.80
C ALA A 56 8.67 12.99 -13.93
N GLY A 57 8.28 14.28 -14.01
CA GLY A 57 9.23 15.39 -14.05
C GLY A 57 8.67 16.63 -13.37
N ASN A 58 9.51 17.34 -12.61
CA ASN A 58 9.13 18.61 -12.01
C ASN A 58 9.33 19.75 -13.01
N VAL A 59 8.28 20.56 -13.18
CA VAL A 59 8.29 21.75 -14.04
C VAL A 59 8.51 23.03 -13.23
N SER A 60 8.26 22.98 -11.92
CA SER A 60 8.54 24.08 -10.99
C SER A 60 8.99 23.54 -9.64
N GLY A 61 9.67 24.35 -8.85
CA GLY A 61 10.21 24.00 -7.55
C GLY A 61 11.36 22.99 -7.62
N GLY A 62 11.85 22.58 -6.44
CA GLY A 62 13.08 21.81 -6.32
C GLY A 62 14.34 22.60 -6.59
N ASP A 63 15.51 21.94 -6.49
CA ASP A 63 16.81 22.58 -6.75
C ASP A 63 17.11 22.64 -8.26
N ARG A 64 16.57 21.71 -9.03
CA ARG A 64 16.67 21.67 -10.50
C ARG A 64 15.45 20.99 -11.12
N ARG A 65 15.21 21.31 -12.40
CA ARG A 65 14.17 20.65 -13.20
C ARG A 65 14.76 19.41 -13.87
N THR A 66 14.12 18.27 -13.69
CA THR A 66 14.53 17.00 -14.31
C THR A 66 13.36 16.02 -14.35
N ALA A 67 13.56 14.90 -15.01
CA ALA A 67 12.62 13.79 -15.04
C ALA A 67 13.29 12.49 -14.60
N ALA A 68 12.50 11.63 -13.98
CA ALA A 68 12.90 10.30 -13.56
C ALA A 68 11.86 9.27 -13.99
N GLN A 69 12.31 8.04 -14.15
CA GLN A 69 11.46 6.90 -14.50
C GLN A 69 11.69 5.78 -13.50
N THR A 70 10.61 5.13 -13.09
CA THR A 70 10.62 3.96 -12.22
C THR A 70 9.85 2.82 -12.84
N ASN A 71 10.26 1.59 -12.57
CA ASN A 71 9.65 0.39 -13.12
C ASN A 71 9.46 -0.66 -12.02
N GLN A 72 8.36 -1.38 -12.11
CA GLN A 72 8.11 -2.59 -11.34
C GLN A 72 7.65 -3.69 -12.28
N ILE A 73 8.26 -4.87 -12.18
CA ILE A 73 7.74 -6.12 -12.72
C ILE A 73 7.38 -7.02 -11.54
N THR A 74 6.17 -7.52 -11.57
CA THR A 74 5.69 -8.52 -10.61
C THR A 74 5.34 -9.78 -11.38
N ALA A 75 5.78 -10.94 -10.89
CA ALA A 75 5.44 -12.24 -11.47
C ALA A 75 5.27 -13.28 -10.35
N GLY A 76 4.27 -14.14 -10.48
CA GLY A 76 4.00 -15.14 -9.47
C GLY A 76 2.92 -16.13 -9.85
N LEU A 77 2.55 -16.93 -8.87
CA LEU A 77 1.49 -17.92 -8.99
C LEU A 77 0.65 -17.96 -7.70
N ASP A 78 -0.64 -18.18 -7.88
CA ASP A 78 -1.60 -18.54 -6.85
C ASP A 78 -2.02 -20.00 -7.05
N VAL A 79 -2.07 -20.75 -5.95
CA VAL A 79 -2.47 -22.15 -5.96
C VAL A 79 -3.67 -22.36 -5.04
N ASN A 80 -4.81 -22.70 -5.60
CA ASN A 80 -5.94 -23.24 -4.86
C ASN A 80 -5.70 -24.74 -4.66
N ALA A 81 -5.24 -25.11 -3.46
CA ALA A 81 -4.89 -26.49 -3.15
C ALA A 81 -6.12 -27.40 -3.03
N GLU A 82 -7.31 -26.86 -2.81
CA GLU A 82 -8.54 -27.64 -2.84
C GLU A 82 -8.82 -28.17 -4.24
N LYS A 83 -8.68 -27.32 -5.27
CA LYS A 83 -8.83 -27.76 -6.68
C LYS A 83 -7.69 -28.67 -7.14
N LEU A 84 -6.44 -28.36 -6.76
CA LEU A 84 -5.25 -29.06 -7.25
C LEU A 84 -4.96 -30.37 -6.51
N LEU A 85 -5.08 -30.37 -5.18
CA LEU A 85 -4.64 -31.43 -4.29
C LEU A 85 -5.77 -32.02 -3.42
N HIS A 86 -7.01 -31.55 -3.58
CA HIS A 86 -8.16 -31.88 -2.71
C HIS A 86 -7.94 -31.50 -1.23
N TRP A 87 -7.05 -30.54 -0.97
CA TRP A 87 -6.79 -30.04 0.37
C TRP A 87 -7.74 -28.86 0.67
N LYS A 88 -8.86 -29.20 1.30
CA LYS A 88 -9.99 -28.27 1.51
C LYS A 88 -9.57 -27.01 2.26
N GLY A 89 -9.95 -25.84 1.68
CA GLY A 89 -9.72 -24.52 2.25
C GLY A 89 -8.26 -24.06 2.24
N ALA A 90 -7.34 -24.79 1.60
CA ALA A 90 -5.93 -24.46 1.53
C ALA A 90 -5.57 -23.69 0.25
N SER A 91 -4.73 -22.66 0.39
CA SER A 91 -4.17 -21.91 -0.73
C SER A 91 -2.72 -21.49 -0.47
N PHE A 92 -1.96 -21.28 -1.55
CA PHE A 92 -0.56 -20.86 -1.51
C PHE A 92 -0.35 -19.73 -2.51
N ASN A 93 0.56 -18.82 -2.20
CA ASN A 93 1.06 -17.83 -3.16
C ASN A 93 2.59 -17.83 -3.18
N PHE A 94 3.12 -17.53 -4.35
CA PHE A 94 4.54 -17.34 -4.56
C PHE A 94 4.73 -16.19 -5.56
N THR A 95 5.31 -15.08 -5.11
CA THR A 95 5.42 -13.86 -5.92
C THR A 95 6.78 -13.21 -5.78
N PHE A 96 7.36 -12.85 -6.93
CA PHE A 96 8.54 -12.00 -7.04
C PHE A 96 8.18 -10.61 -7.55
N THR A 97 8.93 -9.62 -7.09
CA THR A 97 8.87 -8.25 -7.59
C THR A 97 10.28 -7.75 -7.89
N TRP A 98 10.46 -7.22 -9.09
CA TRP A 98 11.67 -6.50 -9.49
C TRP A 98 11.33 -5.01 -9.64
N ARG A 99 12.18 -4.15 -9.08
CA ARG A 99 12.10 -2.69 -9.22
C ARG A 99 13.38 -2.12 -9.77
N SER A 100 13.28 -1.08 -10.61
CA SER A 100 14.41 -0.31 -11.14
C SER A 100 13.99 1.12 -11.43
N GLY A 101 14.98 2.02 -11.56
CA GLY A 101 14.73 3.40 -11.95
C GLY A 101 15.56 4.42 -11.17
N ARG A 102 15.08 5.67 -11.14
CA ARG A 102 15.73 6.81 -10.51
C ARG A 102 14.78 7.53 -9.58
N ASN A 103 15.31 8.12 -8.51
CA ASN A 103 14.54 8.87 -7.52
C ASN A 103 14.39 10.33 -7.93
N LEU A 104 13.19 10.75 -8.30
CA LEU A 104 12.92 12.14 -8.66
C LEU A 104 13.18 13.10 -7.49
N ILE A 105 12.91 12.71 -6.23
CA ILE A 105 13.21 13.57 -5.06
C ILE A 105 14.70 13.90 -5.01
N THR A 106 15.56 12.88 -5.12
CA THR A 106 17.01 13.07 -5.06
C THR A 106 17.53 13.80 -6.30
N ASP A 107 17.04 13.39 -7.48
CA ASP A 107 17.51 13.94 -8.76
C ASP A 107 17.14 15.40 -8.95
N ALA A 108 15.99 15.84 -8.47
CA ALA A 108 15.50 17.20 -8.60
C ALA A 108 15.69 18.06 -7.33
N GLY A 109 16.04 17.45 -6.20
CA GLY A 109 16.09 18.14 -4.91
C GLY A 109 14.71 18.64 -4.48
N LEU A 110 13.71 17.74 -4.45
CA LEU A 110 12.32 18.15 -4.17
C LEU A 110 12.06 18.35 -2.68
N TYR A 111 12.78 17.65 -1.81
CA TYR A 111 12.61 17.67 -0.34
C TYR A 111 11.29 17.10 0.19
N THR A 112 10.44 16.53 -0.67
CA THR A 112 9.13 16.00 -0.26
C THR A 112 9.27 14.85 0.73
N LEU A 113 8.30 14.71 1.65
CA LEU A 113 8.24 13.62 2.63
C LEU A 113 7.80 12.29 2.02
N GLN A 114 6.99 12.35 0.96
CA GLN A 114 6.53 11.18 0.22
C GLN A 114 7.04 11.21 -1.22
N GLN A 115 7.08 10.04 -1.84
CA GLN A 115 7.53 9.89 -3.22
C GLN A 115 6.46 10.37 -4.21
N PRO A 116 6.83 11.17 -5.23
CA PRO A 116 5.97 11.48 -6.37
C PRO A 116 5.62 10.26 -7.23
N GLN A 117 6.40 9.20 -7.11
CA GLN A 117 6.29 7.93 -7.83
C GLN A 117 6.27 6.78 -6.80
N GLU A 118 5.12 6.13 -6.61
CA GLU A 118 4.94 5.09 -5.58
C GLU A 118 5.78 3.83 -5.84
N VAL A 119 6.06 3.56 -7.10
CA VAL A 119 6.92 2.43 -7.49
C VAL A 119 8.37 2.62 -7.03
N TRP A 120 8.82 3.86 -6.82
CA TRP A 120 10.14 4.09 -6.26
C TRP A 120 10.22 3.68 -4.79
N GLY A 121 11.33 3.05 -4.43
CA GLY A 121 11.66 2.72 -3.06
C GLY A 121 11.85 1.23 -2.82
N ARG A 122 12.34 0.91 -1.64
CA ARG A 122 12.65 -0.47 -1.19
C ARG A 122 13.71 -1.17 -2.04
N GLY A 123 14.59 -0.40 -2.70
CA GLY A 123 15.75 -0.87 -3.45
C GLY A 123 15.48 -1.19 -4.91
N GLN A 124 16.57 -1.16 -5.70
CA GLN A 124 16.61 -1.47 -7.13
C GLN A 124 17.02 -2.92 -7.30
N THR A 125 16.13 -3.85 -7.00
CA THR A 125 16.47 -5.28 -6.89
C THR A 125 15.25 -6.17 -7.15
N THR A 126 15.50 -7.46 -7.28
CA THR A 126 14.44 -8.48 -7.25
C THR A 126 14.24 -8.95 -5.81
N ARG A 127 12.97 -9.07 -5.39
CA ARG A 127 12.59 -9.57 -4.06
C ARG A 127 11.62 -10.73 -4.18
N LEU A 128 11.73 -11.71 -3.27
CA LEU A 128 10.63 -12.60 -2.96
C LEU A 128 9.64 -11.81 -2.11
N THR A 129 8.56 -11.36 -2.75
CA THR A 129 7.59 -10.47 -2.11
C THR A 129 6.55 -11.22 -1.32
N GLN A 130 6.13 -12.38 -1.82
CA GLN A 130 5.21 -13.27 -1.09
C GLN A 130 5.63 -14.72 -1.24
N LEU A 131 5.55 -15.45 -0.14
CA LEU A 131 5.60 -16.90 -0.08
C LEU A 131 4.79 -17.33 1.14
N TRP A 132 3.51 -17.65 0.93
CA TRP A 132 2.63 -17.93 2.06
C TRP A 132 1.69 -19.10 1.80
N TYR A 133 1.26 -19.68 2.90
CA TYR A 133 0.17 -20.63 3.02
C TYR A 133 -0.99 -19.97 3.76
N ASN A 134 -2.20 -20.17 3.25
CA ASN A 134 -3.45 -19.75 3.88
C ASN A 134 -4.38 -20.94 4.04
N GLN A 135 -5.07 -21.01 5.18
CA GLN A 135 -6.05 -22.04 5.49
C GLN A 135 -7.37 -21.41 5.93
N ASN A 136 -8.42 -21.68 5.20
CA ASN A 136 -9.79 -21.43 5.62
C ASN A 136 -10.24 -22.60 6.51
N LEU A 137 -10.61 -22.30 7.76
CA LEU A 137 -11.03 -23.28 8.76
C LEU A 137 -12.55 -23.48 8.77
N GLY A 138 -13.29 -22.69 7.98
CA GLY A 138 -14.74 -22.60 8.04
C GLY A 138 -15.24 -21.76 9.21
N GLY A 139 -16.56 -21.48 9.20
CA GLY A 139 -17.18 -20.64 10.25
C GLY A 139 -16.67 -19.20 10.32
N GLY A 140 -16.06 -18.70 9.25
CA GLY A 140 -15.47 -17.36 9.17
C GLY A 140 -14.03 -17.28 9.64
N PHE A 141 -13.41 -18.34 10.11
CA PHE A 141 -12.02 -18.35 10.59
C PHE A 141 -11.04 -18.78 9.51
N SER A 142 -9.94 -18.04 9.41
CA SER A 142 -8.78 -18.39 8.58
C SER A 142 -7.48 -17.99 9.26
N PHE A 143 -6.37 -18.58 8.79
CA PHE A 143 -5.04 -18.11 9.14
C PHE A 143 -4.13 -18.10 7.91
N LYS A 144 -3.15 -17.20 7.90
CA LYS A 144 -2.12 -17.09 6.88
C LYS A 144 -0.76 -17.04 7.54
N VAL A 145 0.23 -17.76 6.99
CA VAL A 145 1.61 -17.79 7.50
C VAL A 145 2.61 -17.85 6.37
N GLY A 146 3.76 -17.25 6.57
CA GLY A 146 4.84 -17.27 5.59
C GLY A 146 5.65 -15.99 5.52
N ARG A 147 6.14 -15.68 4.33
CA ARG A 147 6.75 -14.39 4.03
C ARG A 147 5.69 -13.45 3.46
N LEU A 148 5.42 -12.39 4.18
CA LEU A 148 4.28 -11.49 3.94
C LEU A 148 4.74 -10.03 4.06
N PRO A 149 4.36 -9.13 3.14
CA PRO A 149 4.39 -7.70 3.42
C PRO A 149 3.27 -7.36 4.41
N THR A 150 3.60 -6.76 5.54
CA THR A 150 2.58 -6.41 6.56
C THR A 150 1.47 -5.53 5.98
N GLY A 151 1.86 -4.55 5.15
CA GLY A 151 0.92 -3.63 4.50
C GLY A 151 0.05 -4.26 3.40
N ALA A 152 0.21 -5.55 3.08
CA ALA A 152 -0.70 -6.26 2.20
C ALA A 152 -1.95 -6.78 2.93
N ASP A 153 -1.83 -7.03 4.22
CA ASP A 153 -2.90 -7.59 5.04
C ASP A 153 -3.53 -6.57 6.00
N PHE A 154 -2.75 -5.57 6.46
CA PHE A 154 -3.19 -4.54 7.42
C PHE A 154 -2.97 -3.14 6.83
N ASP A 155 -3.85 -2.17 7.16
CA ASP A 155 -3.80 -0.80 6.62
C ASP A 155 -3.76 -0.77 5.07
N ASN A 156 -4.30 -1.79 4.44
CA ASN A 156 -4.25 -1.95 2.99
C ASN A 156 -5.29 -1.06 2.32
N ILE A 157 -4.84 0.02 1.68
CA ILE A 157 -5.66 0.92 0.88
C ILE A 157 -5.40 0.69 -0.62
N PRO A 158 -6.40 0.89 -1.49
CA PRO A 158 -6.17 0.80 -2.92
C PRO A 158 -5.17 1.85 -3.39
N CYS A 159 -4.34 1.49 -4.37
CA CYS A 159 -3.43 2.43 -5.01
C CYS A 159 -4.22 3.25 -6.04
N LEU A 160 -4.61 4.46 -5.67
CA LEU A 160 -5.52 5.29 -6.45
C LEU A 160 -4.81 6.22 -7.43
N THR A 161 -3.57 6.62 -7.13
CA THR A 161 -2.81 7.63 -7.86
C THR A 161 -1.32 7.28 -7.89
N MET A 162 -0.47 8.15 -8.43
CA MET A 162 0.96 7.92 -8.52
C MET A 162 1.73 8.37 -7.27
N ILE A 163 1.21 9.34 -6.49
CA ILE A 163 1.85 9.76 -5.24
C ILE A 163 1.72 8.68 -4.17
N ASN A 164 2.80 8.40 -3.47
CA ASN A 164 2.83 7.40 -2.39
C ASN A 164 1.88 7.69 -1.21
N TYR A 165 1.35 8.92 -1.08
CA TYR A 165 0.30 9.25 -0.10
C TYR A 165 -0.96 8.39 -0.25
N PHE A 166 -1.28 8.00 -1.48
CA PHE A 166 -2.56 7.39 -1.85
C PHE A 166 -2.40 5.94 -2.33
N CYS A 167 -1.30 5.29 -1.95
CA CYS A 167 -0.98 3.94 -2.41
C CYS A 167 -0.40 3.10 -1.28
N GLY A 168 -1.01 1.95 -1.01
CA GLY A 168 -0.55 0.97 -0.02
C GLY A 168 -0.77 1.44 1.43
N ALA A 169 -0.19 0.73 2.39
CA ALA A 169 -0.37 1.04 3.81
C ALA A 169 0.27 2.37 4.18
N THR A 170 -0.55 3.31 4.66
CA THR A 170 -0.12 4.65 5.10
C THR A 170 0.87 4.58 6.25
N THR A 171 0.72 3.62 7.16
CA THR A 171 1.66 3.33 8.24
C THR A 171 3.07 3.10 7.72
N GLY A 172 3.25 2.25 6.72
CA GLY A 172 4.57 1.96 6.15
C GLY A 172 5.14 3.11 5.30
N ASN A 173 4.29 4.02 4.83
CA ASN A 173 4.71 5.24 4.14
C ASN A 173 5.25 6.28 5.13
N MET A 174 4.76 6.28 6.39
CA MET A 174 5.20 7.17 7.45
C MET A 174 6.38 6.59 8.26
N ASP A 175 6.36 5.29 8.56
CA ASP A 175 7.38 4.60 9.36
C ASP A 175 7.82 3.29 8.71
N GLY A 176 8.46 3.42 7.56
CA GLY A 176 8.89 2.30 6.75
C GLY A 176 10.04 1.47 7.31
N SER A 177 10.63 1.86 8.44
CA SER A 177 11.61 1.08 9.18
C SER A 177 10.95 0.10 10.17
N ARG A 178 9.68 0.31 10.50
CA ARG A 178 8.93 -0.48 11.48
C ARG A 178 7.78 -1.26 10.86
N TRP A 179 7.26 -0.78 9.75
CA TRP A 179 6.16 -1.42 9.02
C TRP A 179 6.56 -1.67 7.57
N TYR A 180 6.51 -2.92 7.13
CA TYR A 180 6.99 -3.30 5.81
C TYR A 180 5.85 -3.34 4.78
N ASN A 181 5.89 -2.37 3.86
CA ASN A 181 5.03 -2.34 2.69
C ASN A 181 5.64 -3.17 1.54
N TRP A 182 4.79 -3.50 0.57
CA TRP A 182 5.21 -4.03 -0.72
C TRP A 182 6.42 -3.26 -1.30
N PRO A 183 7.44 -3.91 -1.85
CA PRO A 183 7.58 -5.35 -2.06
C PRO A 183 8.41 -6.07 -0.98
N VAL A 184 8.59 -5.49 0.19
CA VAL A 184 9.37 -6.11 1.29
C VAL A 184 8.49 -7.05 2.07
N SER A 185 8.91 -8.31 2.18
CA SER A 185 8.25 -9.30 3.02
C SER A 185 9.10 -9.72 4.21
N VAL A 186 8.44 -10.18 5.25
CA VAL A 186 9.03 -10.70 6.49
C VAL A 186 8.33 -11.99 6.89
N TRP A 187 8.96 -12.79 7.73
CA TRP A 187 8.30 -13.95 8.31
C TRP A 187 7.23 -13.50 9.30
N GLY A 188 6.05 -14.08 9.17
CA GLY A 188 4.94 -13.72 10.03
C GLY A 188 3.69 -14.51 9.70
N GLY A 189 2.61 -14.12 10.34
CA GLY A 189 1.30 -14.68 10.09
C GLY A 189 0.21 -13.89 10.77
N LEU A 190 -1.01 -14.21 10.41
CA LEU A 190 -2.21 -13.62 10.96
C LEU A 190 -3.32 -14.65 11.15
N VAL A 191 -4.24 -14.33 12.03
CA VAL A 191 -5.52 -15.03 12.19
C VAL A 191 -6.61 -14.00 11.92
N LYS A 192 -7.63 -14.41 11.17
CA LYS A 192 -8.76 -13.57 10.78
C LYS A 192 -10.07 -14.28 11.07
N TYR A 193 -11.01 -13.54 11.65
CA TYR A 193 -12.43 -13.88 11.64
C TYR A 193 -13.14 -12.93 10.69
N ASN A 194 -13.92 -13.44 9.76
CA ASN A 194 -14.63 -12.67 8.75
C ASN A 194 -16.08 -13.19 8.59
N ASN A 195 -17.04 -12.27 8.55
CA ASN A 195 -18.43 -12.54 8.25
C ASN A 195 -18.97 -11.49 7.24
N PRO A 196 -20.21 -11.58 6.74
CA PRO A 196 -20.70 -10.63 5.75
C PRO A 196 -20.67 -9.16 6.15
N HIS A 197 -20.72 -8.84 7.47
CA HIS A 197 -20.88 -7.47 7.95
C HIS A 197 -19.62 -6.87 8.56
N TRP A 198 -18.75 -7.71 9.14
CA TRP A 198 -17.52 -7.24 9.78
C TRP A 198 -16.42 -8.30 9.81
N TYR A 199 -15.21 -7.89 10.07
CA TYR A 199 -14.09 -8.77 10.33
C TYR A 199 -13.22 -8.26 11.47
N PHE A 200 -12.43 -9.15 12.03
CA PHE A 200 -11.35 -8.84 12.95
C PHE A 200 -10.13 -9.69 12.61
N GLN A 201 -8.96 -9.08 12.65
CA GLN A 201 -7.69 -9.80 12.40
C GLN A 201 -6.59 -9.30 13.33
N VAL A 202 -5.68 -10.22 13.67
CA VAL A 202 -4.46 -9.94 14.42
C VAL A 202 -3.31 -10.67 13.76
N GLY A 203 -2.11 -10.08 13.81
CA GLY A 203 -0.92 -10.66 13.22
C GLY A 203 0.29 -10.58 14.14
N ALA A 204 1.32 -11.36 13.78
CA ALA A 204 2.65 -11.28 14.36
C ALA A 204 3.67 -11.42 13.24
N TYR A 205 4.55 -10.42 13.12
CA TYR A 205 5.54 -10.31 12.05
C TYR A 205 6.92 -10.03 12.65
N GLU A 206 7.97 -10.68 12.15
CA GLU A 206 9.32 -10.37 12.61
C GLU A 206 9.69 -8.91 12.29
N GLN A 207 10.34 -8.25 13.23
CA GLN A 207 11.06 -7.01 12.95
C GLN A 207 12.51 -7.37 12.67
N ASN A 208 12.93 -7.22 11.41
CA ASN A 208 14.25 -7.58 10.97
C ASN A 208 14.70 -6.69 9.80
N ASP A 209 15.51 -5.69 10.10
CA ASP A 209 15.92 -4.66 9.14
C ASP A 209 16.76 -5.21 7.97
N ARG A 210 17.33 -6.42 8.10
CA ARG A 210 18.01 -7.11 7.00
C ARG A 210 17.10 -7.41 5.83
N ASN A 211 15.78 -7.50 6.05
CA ASN A 211 14.82 -7.64 4.96
C ASN A 211 14.71 -6.39 4.06
N LEU A 212 15.28 -5.26 4.47
CA LEU A 212 15.39 -4.04 3.65
C LEU A 212 16.59 -4.07 2.70
N ASP A 213 17.55 -4.96 2.90
CA ASP A 213 18.75 -5.10 2.05
C ASP A 213 18.38 -5.45 0.59
N ASN A 214 19.25 -5.01 -0.36
CA ASN A 214 18.99 -5.05 -1.79
C ASN A 214 19.37 -6.38 -2.44
N TYR A 215 18.89 -7.52 -1.97
CA TYR A 215 19.12 -8.79 -2.66
C TYR A 215 17.97 -9.79 -2.53
N LEU A 216 17.94 -10.70 -3.49
CA LEU A 216 17.01 -11.81 -3.51
C LEU A 216 17.43 -12.83 -2.47
N PHE A 217 16.74 -12.87 -1.32
CA PHE A 217 16.98 -13.88 -0.32
C PHE A 217 15.69 -14.38 0.35
N ILE A 218 15.58 -15.70 0.45
CA ILE A 218 14.38 -16.35 0.97
C ILE A 218 14.35 -16.34 2.51
N GLY A 219 15.48 -16.24 3.18
CA GLY A 219 15.50 -16.49 4.60
C GLY A 219 16.59 -15.80 5.39
N TYR A 220 16.35 -14.59 5.81
CA TYR A 220 16.98 -14.15 7.04
C TYR A 220 16.25 -14.77 8.23
N LEU A 221 16.69 -16.00 8.60
CA LEU A 221 16.20 -16.67 9.79
C LEU A 221 16.87 -16.16 11.08
N HIS A 222 17.77 -15.18 10.97
CA HIS A 222 18.46 -14.54 12.08
C HIS A 222 18.53 -13.02 11.87
N GLY A 223 18.69 -12.28 12.96
CA GLY A 223 18.75 -10.81 12.95
C GLY A 223 17.40 -10.15 13.28
N ALA A 224 16.41 -10.92 13.69
CA ALA A 224 15.19 -10.37 14.24
C ALA A 224 15.49 -9.62 15.55
N THR A 225 15.01 -8.38 15.66
CA THR A 225 15.22 -7.50 16.82
C THR A 225 13.98 -7.35 17.67
N GLY A 226 12.83 -7.86 17.19
CA GLY A 226 11.55 -7.80 17.85
C GLY A 226 10.43 -8.37 17.01
N VAL A 227 9.20 -8.08 17.44
CA VAL A 227 7.97 -8.50 16.76
C VAL A 227 7.06 -7.30 16.57
N LEU A 228 6.50 -7.16 15.37
CA LEU A 228 5.41 -6.24 15.06
C LEU A 228 4.08 -7.00 15.23
N LEU A 229 3.18 -6.44 16.04
CA LEU A 229 1.87 -7.00 16.39
C LEU A 229 0.75 -6.06 15.88
N PRO A 230 0.32 -6.16 14.63
CA PRO A 230 -0.80 -5.41 14.12
C PRO A 230 -2.13 -6.05 14.49
N PHE A 231 -3.17 -5.22 14.63
CA PHE A 231 -4.56 -5.63 14.74
C PHE A 231 -5.46 -4.70 13.94
N GLU A 232 -6.55 -5.22 13.39
CA GLU A 232 -7.50 -4.45 12.59
C GLU A 232 -8.90 -5.04 12.71
N THR A 233 -9.89 -4.15 12.72
CA THR A 233 -11.30 -4.53 12.53
C THR A 233 -11.93 -3.63 11.48
N GLY A 234 -12.84 -4.19 10.71
CA GLY A 234 -13.58 -3.47 9.68
C GLY A 234 -15.04 -3.83 9.67
N VAL A 235 -15.88 -2.89 9.27
CA VAL A 235 -17.31 -3.07 9.09
C VAL A 235 -17.73 -2.72 7.66
N ARG A 236 -18.69 -3.46 7.14
CA ARG A 236 -19.32 -3.24 5.84
C ARG A 236 -20.72 -2.73 6.07
N VAL A 237 -21.04 -1.58 5.51
CA VAL A 237 -22.30 -0.86 5.73
C VAL A 237 -22.90 -0.45 4.41
N HIS A 238 -24.24 -0.20 4.44
CA HIS A 238 -24.94 0.40 3.32
C HIS A 238 -25.59 1.69 3.81
N LEU A 239 -25.26 2.81 3.16
CA LEU A 239 -25.73 4.13 3.59
C LEU A 239 -26.60 4.81 2.53
N GLY A 240 -27.44 5.70 3.01
CA GLY A 240 -28.35 6.50 2.18
C GLY A 240 -29.56 5.72 1.67
N SER A 241 -30.46 6.42 0.97
CA SER A 241 -31.70 5.83 0.43
C SER A 241 -31.47 4.79 -0.67
N HIS A 242 -30.30 4.84 -1.33
CA HIS A 242 -29.93 3.90 -2.39
C HIS A 242 -29.08 2.73 -1.88
N GLY A 243 -28.78 2.68 -0.58
CA GLY A 243 -28.00 1.59 0.02
C GLY A 243 -26.57 1.48 -0.55
N TYR A 244 -25.87 2.60 -0.78
CA TYR A 244 -24.52 2.55 -1.30
C TYR A 244 -23.53 1.94 -0.30
N PRO A 245 -22.66 1.02 -0.74
CA PRO A 245 -21.74 0.31 0.14
C PRO A 245 -20.63 1.22 0.67
N GLY A 246 -20.28 0.97 1.92
CA GLY A 246 -19.13 1.55 2.59
C GLY A 246 -18.34 0.48 3.33
N ALA A 247 -17.03 0.64 3.39
CA ALA A 247 -16.12 -0.16 4.20
C ALA A 247 -15.32 0.76 5.12
N TYR A 248 -15.40 0.52 6.42
CA TYR A 248 -14.74 1.35 7.44
C TYR A 248 -13.87 0.47 8.31
N ARG A 249 -12.61 0.87 8.51
CA ARG A 249 -11.61 0.11 9.22
C ARG A 249 -10.94 0.96 10.30
N ILE A 250 -10.62 0.31 11.41
CA ILE A 250 -9.76 0.84 12.47
C ILE A 250 -8.72 -0.20 12.81
N GLY A 251 -7.47 0.21 12.90
CA GLY A 251 -6.38 -0.66 13.29
C GLY A 251 -5.31 0.06 14.07
N GLY A 252 -4.36 -0.73 14.54
CA GLY A 252 -3.20 -0.24 15.25
C GLY A 252 -2.13 -1.31 15.34
N TRP A 253 -0.99 -0.93 15.89
CA TRP A 253 0.12 -1.85 16.06
C TRP A 253 0.97 -1.51 17.28
N ILE A 254 1.68 -2.53 17.77
CA ILE A 254 2.78 -2.42 18.72
C ILE A 254 3.98 -3.12 18.11
N ASN A 255 5.15 -2.48 18.16
CA ASN A 255 6.41 -3.08 17.74
C ASN A 255 7.33 -3.17 18.96
N THR A 256 7.84 -4.35 19.26
CA THR A 256 8.68 -4.60 20.45
C THR A 256 10.17 -4.34 20.22
N ALA A 257 10.60 -4.12 18.97
CA ALA A 257 11.98 -3.80 18.66
C ALA A 257 12.37 -2.43 19.20
N ALA A 258 13.58 -2.32 19.73
CA ALA A 258 14.12 -1.04 20.16
C ALA A 258 14.16 -0.04 18.98
N ALA A 259 13.81 1.21 19.26
CA ALA A 259 13.74 2.29 18.30
C ALA A 259 14.49 3.54 18.80
N PRO A 260 15.27 4.24 17.97
CA PRO A 260 15.91 5.47 18.38
C PRO A 260 14.89 6.58 18.61
N ASP A 261 15.06 7.33 19.70
CA ASP A 261 14.30 8.55 19.93
C ASP A 261 14.66 9.60 18.87
N VAL A 262 13.65 10.28 18.31
CA VAL A 262 13.86 11.25 17.22
C VAL A 262 14.46 12.60 17.69
N LEU A 263 14.64 12.81 18.98
CA LEU A 263 15.17 14.07 19.54
C LEU A 263 16.30 13.84 20.57
N LEU A 264 16.09 12.92 21.52
CA LEU A 264 16.92 12.85 22.73
C LEU A 264 18.09 11.88 22.56
N ALA A 265 19.23 12.25 23.15
CA ALA A 265 20.36 11.37 23.40
C ALA A 265 20.21 10.64 24.75
N ASN A 266 21.14 9.72 25.04
CA ASN A 266 21.11 8.92 26.27
C ASN A 266 21.21 9.74 27.57
N ASP A 267 21.69 10.96 27.51
CA ASP A 267 21.75 11.90 28.64
C ASP A 267 20.50 12.78 28.80
N GLY A 268 19.46 12.55 27.96
CA GLY A 268 18.20 13.29 27.99
C GLY A 268 18.22 14.66 27.32
N ARG A 269 19.34 15.07 26.74
CA ARG A 269 19.45 16.31 25.94
C ARG A 269 19.18 16.05 24.47
N PRO A 270 18.82 17.08 23.68
CA PRO A 270 18.78 16.93 22.22
C PRO A 270 20.09 16.37 21.69
N ALA A 271 20.04 15.33 20.86
CA ALA A 271 21.23 14.58 20.42
C ALA A 271 22.26 15.46 19.71
N THR A 272 21.81 16.46 18.94
CA THR A 272 22.67 17.46 18.30
C THR A 272 23.51 18.27 19.28
N LEU A 273 22.98 18.53 20.49
CA LEU A 273 23.69 19.28 21.53
C LEU A 273 24.55 18.38 22.41
N ALA A 274 24.14 17.12 22.54
CA ALA A 274 24.83 16.16 23.40
C ALA A 274 26.08 15.57 22.73
N GLY A 275 26.12 15.49 21.38
CA GLY A 275 27.17 14.80 20.64
C GLY A 275 27.21 13.30 20.93
N MET A 276 26.10 12.73 21.38
CA MET A 276 25.95 11.33 21.81
C MET A 276 24.92 10.61 20.94
N SER A 277 24.94 9.29 21.00
CA SER A 277 23.95 8.44 20.31
C SER A 277 22.52 8.70 20.82
N MET A 278 21.55 8.50 19.94
CA MET A 278 20.11 8.61 20.25
C MET A 278 19.71 7.63 21.35
N LEU A 279 18.85 8.11 22.26
CA LEU A 279 18.23 7.28 23.29
C LEU A 279 17.42 6.15 22.62
N GLN A 280 17.61 4.92 23.06
CA GLN A 280 16.84 3.79 22.60
C GLN A 280 15.55 3.65 23.41
N ARG A 281 14.40 3.67 22.73
CA ARG A 281 13.09 3.37 23.28
C ARG A 281 12.81 1.88 23.20
N SER A 282 12.01 1.36 24.11
CA SER A 282 11.68 -0.06 24.22
C SER A 282 10.62 -0.56 23.23
N GLY A 283 10.39 0.18 22.17
CA GLY A 283 9.40 -0.16 21.16
C GLY A 283 8.80 1.07 20.49
N SER A 284 7.82 0.84 19.63
CA SER A 284 7.02 1.89 18.98
C SER A 284 5.58 1.41 18.79
N HIS A 285 4.66 2.33 18.52
CA HIS A 285 3.25 2.02 18.34
C HIS A 285 2.56 3.05 17.43
N GLY A 286 1.36 2.74 17.01
CA GLY A 286 0.55 3.66 16.24
C GLY A 286 -0.82 3.11 15.93
N GLY A 287 -1.60 3.87 15.16
CA GLY A 287 -2.94 3.48 14.76
C GLY A 287 -3.41 4.20 13.52
N TYR A 288 -4.44 3.66 12.91
CA TYR A 288 -5.01 4.19 11.68
C TYR A 288 -6.53 4.01 11.62
N LEU A 289 -7.14 4.88 10.84
CA LEU A 289 -8.53 4.80 10.40
C LEU A 289 -8.56 4.82 8.87
N TRP A 290 -9.44 4.05 8.29
CA TRP A 290 -9.66 4.04 6.86
C TRP A 290 -11.16 3.96 6.54
N PHE A 291 -11.61 4.80 5.63
CA PHE A 291 -13.00 4.88 5.19
C PHE A 291 -13.09 4.90 3.69
N GLN A 292 -13.92 4.02 3.14
CA GLN A 292 -14.35 4.03 1.76
C GLN A 292 -15.88 4.12 1.75
N GLN A 293 -16.43 5.04 0.96
CA GLN A 293 -17.86 5.17 0.80
C GLN A 293 -18.19 5.45 -0.65
N GLN A 294 -18.97 4.58 -1.27
CA GLN A 294 -19.59 4.88 -2.56
C GLN A 294 -20.70 5.92 -2.37
N LEU A 295 -20.71 6.94 -3.22
CA LEU A 295 -21.66 8.06 -3.14
C LEU A 295 -22.71 8.00 -4.24
N THR A 296 -22.37 7.46 -5.41
CA THR A 296 -23.26 7.31 -6.57
C THR A 296 -22.92 6.07 -7.39
N GLY A 297 -23.84 5.62 -8.25
CA GLY A 297 -23.57 4.65 -9.31
C GLY A 297 -23.97 3.22 -8.97
N THR A 298 -23.18 2.26 -9.42
CA THR A 298 -23.44 0.82 -9.33
C THR A 298 -22.26 0.07 -8.72
N PHE A 299 -22.54 -1.09 -8.14
CA PHE A 299 -21.54 -1.93 -7.48
C PHE A 299 -21.93 -3.42 -7.60
N THR A 300 -20.96 -4.28 -7.32
CA THR A 300 -21.16 -5.71 -7.07
C THR A 300 -20.59 -6.04 -5.70
N GLU A 301 -21.17 -7.02 -5.04
CA GLU A 301 -20.68 -7.44 -3.73
C GLU A 301 -20.79 -8.95 -3.56
N LYS A 302 -19.91 -9.49 -2.73
CA LYS A 302 -19.94 -10.87 -2.26
C LYS A 302 -19.95 -10.88 -0.73
N PRO A 303 -20.63 -11.85 -0.11
CA PRO A 303 -20.63 -11.96 1.35
C PRO A 303 -19.21 -12.06 1.92
N GLY A 304 -18.87 -11.19 2.86
CA GLY A 304 -17.54 -11.19 3.50
C GLY A 304 -16.43 -10.44 2.76
N GLU A 305 -16.71 -9.88 1.57
CA GLU A 305 -15.82 -9.01 0.82
C GLU A 305 -16.31 -7.57 0.83
N ASP A 306 -15.40 -6.62 0.64
CA ASP A 306 -15.77 -5.23 0.40
C ASP A 306 -16.36 -5.11 -1.00
N ALA A 307 -17.42 -4.29 -1.15
CA ALA A 307 -18.10 -4.12 -2.42
C ALA A 307 -17.15 -3.52 -3.49
N VAL A 308 -17.28 -4.03 -4.71
CA VAL A 308 -16.54 -3.53 -5.87
C VAL A 308 -17.41 -2.52 -6.62
N VAL A 309 -16.96 -1.27 -6.66
CA VAL A 309 -17.62 -0.20 -7.44
C VAL A 309 -17.42 -0.49 -8.92
N THR A 310 -18.52 -0.60 -9.66
CA THR A 310 -18.50 -0.84 -11.11
C THR A 310 -18.73 0.43 -11.92
N GLN A 311 -19.35 1.46 -11.32
CA GLN A 311 -19.52 2.79 -11.90
C GLN A 311 -19.91 3.78 -10.79
N GLY A 312 -19.44 5.04 -10.87
CA GLY A 312 -19.87 6.12 -10.02
C GLY A 312 -18.76 6.72 -9.15
N LEU A 313 -19.16 7.57 -8.22
CA LEU A 313 -18.28 8.33 -7.34
C LEU A 313 -18.08 7.58 -6.04
N THR A 314 -16.79 7.44 -5.64
CA THR A 314 -16.38 6.89 -4.35
C THR A 314 -15.45 7.88 -3.64
N ALA A 315 -15.67 8.05 -2.34
CA ALA A 315 -14.81 8.83 -1.46
C ALA A 315 -13.95 7.88 -0.60
N TYR A 316 -12.68 8.27 -0.39
CA TYR A 316 -11.73 7.58 0.48
C TYR A 316 -11.13 8.58 1.46
N VAL A 317 -10.97 8.20 2.71
CA VAL A 317 -10.30 9.00 3.75
C VAL A 317 -9.45 8.09 4.60
N THR A 318 -8.21 8.50 4.88
CA THR A 318 -7.34 7.83 5.85
C THR A 318 -6.83 8.81 6.89
N LEU A 319 -6.63 8.33 8.10
CA LEU A 319 -5.92 9.01 9.16
C LEU A 319 -4.97 8.01 9.82
N THR A 320 -3.69 8.33 9.84
CA THR A 320 -2.67 7.50 10.49
C THR A 320 -1.87 8.34 11.49
N MET A 321 -1.61 7.78 12.65
CA MET A 321 -0.81 8.38 13.72
C MET A 321 0.30 7.40 14.12
N VAL A 322 1.49 7.94 14.32
CA VAL A 322 2.69 7.19 14.72
C VAL A 322 3.22 7.73 16.03
N ASP A 323 3.88 6.89 16.81
CA ASP A 323 4.52 7.25 18.06
C ASP A 323 5.41 8.49 17.91
N LYS A 324 5.19 9.45 18.82
CA LYS A 324 5.93 10.73 18.80
C LYS A 324 7.39 10.62 19.24
N GLU A 325 7.76 9.56 19.91
CA GLU A 325 9.13 9.41 20.40
C GLU A 325 10.05 8.84 19.33
N THR A 326 9.51 8.04 18.40
CA THR A 326 10.29 7.26 17.42
C THR A 326 9.95 7.54 15.97
N GLY A 327 8.74 8.01 15.67
CA GLY A 327 8.28 8.24 14.30
C GLY A 327 8.76 9.57 13.71
N PRO A 328 9.25 9.62 12.47
CA PRO A 328 9.68 10.88 11.83
C PRO A 328 8.51 11.80 11.44
N VAL A 329 7.37 11.23 11.16
CA VAL A 329 6.09 11.91 10.84
C VAL A 329 5.11 11.52 11.92
N SER A 330 4.42 12.48 12.53
CA SER A 330 3.50 12.21 13.65
C SER A 330 2.10 11.81 13.20
N SER A 331 1.65 12.34 12.05
CA SER A 331 0.34 12.01 11.48
C SER A 331 0.31 12.23 9.97
N GLN A 332 -0.52 11.43 9.30
CA GLN A 332 -0.89 11.57 7.91
C GLN A 332 -2.41 11.57 7.78
N VAL A 333 -2.94 12.47 6.96
CA VAL A 333 -4.34 12.47 6.54
C VAL A 333 -4.38 12.46 5.03
N THR A 334 -5.22 11.59 4.45
CA THR A 334 -5.51 11.61 3.02
C THR A 334 -7.00 11.62 2.77
N ALA A 335 -7.40 12.28 1.69
CA ALA A 335 -8.78 12.26 1.20
C ALA A 335 -8.77 12.21 -0.32
N SER A 336 -9.58 11.35 -0.92
CA SER A 336 -9.69 11.27 -2.38
C SER A 336 -11.11 10.99 -2.84
N LEU A 337 -11.41 11.49 -4.04
CA LEU A 337 -12.63 11.26 -4.78
C LEU A 337 -12.27 10.60 -6.11
N ARG A 338 -12.82 9.44 -6.39
CA ARG A 338 -12.64 8.72 -7.65
C ARG A 338 -13.98 8.49 -8.33
N TYR A 339 -14.10 8.94 -9.57
CA TYR A 339 -15.24 8.65 -10.42
C TYR A 339 -14.84 7.62 -11.48
N LEU A 340 -15.44 6.44 -11.43
CA LEU A 340 -15.23 5.35 -12.38
C LEU A 340 -16.40 5.29 -13.36
N GLY A 341 -16.13 5.01 -14.63
CA GLY A 341 -17.16 4.79 -15.63
C GLY A 341 -17.70 6.09 -16.24
N LEU A 342 -16.85 6.82 -16.95
CA LEU A 342 -17.20 8.04 -17.66
C LEU A 342 -18.15 7.77 -18.84
N PRO A 343 -18.97 8.77 -19.28
CA PRO A 343 -19.81 8.63 -20.46
C PRO A 343 -19.04 8.17 -21.69
N GLY A 344 -19.45 7.06 -22.30
CA GLY A 344 -18.77 6.43 -23.43
C GLY A 344 -17.44 5.70 -23.10
N ARG A 345 -16.97 5.77 -21.85
CA ARG A 345 -15.68 5.22 -21.39
C ARG A 345 -15.85 4.49 -20.05
N LYS A 346 -16.46 3.31 -20.07
CA LYS A 346 -16.89 2.56 -18.88
C LYS A 346 -15.77 2.16 -17.92
N ASN A 347 -14.55 2.00 -18.42
CA ASN A 347 -13.40 1.53 -17.65
C ASN A 347 -12.44 2.67 -17.28
N ASP A 348 -12.74 3.89 -17.72
CA ASP A 348 -11.91 5.05 -17.40
C ASP A 348 -12.33 5.66 -16.05
N ALA A 349 -11.38 6.30 -15.38
CA ALA A 349 -11.64 6.97 -14.13
C ALA A 349 -10.95 8.34 -14.06
N VAL A 350 -11.49 9.22 -13.23
CA VAL A 350 -10.84 10.46 -12.80
C VAL A 350 -10.70 10.41 -11.29
N THR A 351 -9.52 10.77 -10.79
CA THR A 351 -9.25 10.87 -9.35
C THR A 351 -8.80 12.28 -9.01
N LEU A 352 -9.29 12.80 -7.88
CA LEU A 352 -8.75 13.98 -7.19
C LEU A 352 -8.39 13.55 -5.78
N ALA A 353 -7.14 13.78 -5.39
CA ALA A 353 -6.61 13.35 -4.11
C ALA A 353 -5.88 14.48 -3.39
N PHE A 354 -6.04 14.54 -2.09
CA PHE A 354 -5.39 15.45 -1.17
C PHE A 354 -4.73 14.69 -0.04
N GLY A 355 -3.48 15.00 0.28
CA GLY A 355 -2.74 14.39 1.40
C GLY A 355 -1.93 15.41 2.18
N THR A 356 -1.73 15.15 3.46
CA THR A 356 -0.85 15.94 4.33
C THR A 356 -0.10 15.06 5.31
N ASN A 357 1.18 15.34 5.48
CA ASN A 357 2.03 14.80 6.54
C ASN A 357 2.41 15.89 7.53
N HIS A 358 2.21 15.64 8.81
CA HIS A 358 2.72 16.52 9.85
C HIS A 358 4.06 15.99 10.35
N VAL A 359 5.13 16.75 10.12
CA VAL A 359 6.48 16.41 10.63
C VAL A 359 6.44 16.34 12.15
N ASN A 360 7.02 15.31 12.72
CA ASN A 360 7.10 15.17 14.16
C ASN A 360 7.78 16.41 14.80
N SER A 361 7.10 17.08 15.71
CA SER A 361 7.59 18.32 16.34
C SER A 361 8.90 18.13 17.11
N ARG A 362 9.17 16.90 17.61
CA ARG A 362 10.44 16.54 18.25
C ARG A 362 11.57 16.48 17.21
N LEU A 363 11.33 15.82 16.07
CA LEU A 363 12.28 15.76 14.96
C LEU A 363 12.50 17.15 14.33
N ALA A 364 11.42 17.93 14.16
CA ALA A 364 11.53 19.31 13.71
C ALA A 364 12.37 20.18 14.67
N THR A 365 12.32 19.90 15.97
CA THR A 365 13.17 20.55 16.98
C THR A 365 14.62 20.12 16.82
N LEU A 366 14.91 18.82 16.58
CA LEU A 366 16.27 18.32 16.35
C LEU A 366 16.90 19.03 15.14
N TYR A 367 16.18 19.07 14.00
CA TYR A 367 16.67 19.76 12.78
C TYR A 367 16.90 21.26 13.02
N TRP A 368 16.01 21.91 13.76
CA TRP A 368 16.18 23.32 14.09
C TRP A 368 17.47 23.58 14.92
N TYR A 369 17.84 22.66 15.82
CA TYR A 369 19.15 22.73 16.52
C TYR A 369 20.31 22.48 15.55
N GLN A 370 20.17 21.54 14.62
CA GLN A 370 21.19 21.23 13.60
C GLN A 370 21.46 22.46 12.71
N ASP A 371 20.41 23.20 12.37
CA ASP A 371 20.48 24.44 11.56
C ASP A 371 20.93 25.66 12.37
N GLY A 372 21.44 25.47 13.60
CA GLY A 372 21.89 26.55 14.47
C GLY A 372 20.78 27.45 14.96
N LYS A 373 19.55 26.93 15.09
CA LYS A 373 18.32 27.64 15.50
C LYS A 373 17.89 28.72 14.50
N LYS A 374 18.24 28.55 13.24
CA LYS A 374 17.87 29.51 12.18
C LYS A 374 16.60 29.07 11.46
N GLY A 375 15.78 30.05 11.07
CA GLY A 375 14.57 29.82 10.31
C GLY A 375 13.40 29.17 11.08
N PRO A 376 12.25 28.95 10.42
CA PRO A 376 11.10 28.31 11.02
C PRO A 376 11.35 26.79 11.19
N ARG A 377 10.69 26.20 12.19
CA ARG A 377 10.68 24.74 12.33
C ARG A 377 9.84 24.12 11.22
N ARG A 378 10.22 22.93 10.79
CA ARG A 378 9.42 22.12 9.86
C ARG A 378 8.03 21.85 10.43
N ASN A 379 7.01 21.88 9.56
CA ASN A 379 5.62 21.71 9.93
C ASN A 379 4.95 20.67 9.03
N SER A 380 3.82 20.98 8.42
CA SER A 380 3.10 20.08 7.52
C SER A 380 3.53 20.28 6.07
N GLU A 381 3.58 19.16 5.34
CA GLU A 381 3.62 19.11 3.89
C GLU A 381 2.23 18.79 3.37
N PHE A 382 1.85 19.38 2.24
CA PHE A 382 0.58 19.09 1.56
C PHE A 382 0.84 18.65 0.12
N ALA A 383 0.08 17.66 -0.33
CA ALA A 383 0.11 17.19 -1.70
C ALA A 383 -1.31 17.11 -2.28
N ILE A 384 -1.44 17.51 -3.53
CA ILE A 384 -2.66 17.37 -4.33
C ILE A 384 -2.28 16.64 -5.60
N GLU A 385 -3.05 15.63 -5.99
CA GLU A 385 -2.91 14.94 -7.27
C GLU A 385 -4.25 14.84 -7.96
N THR A 386 -4.25 15.05 -9.26
CA THR A 386 -5.37 14.69 -10.12
C THR A 386 -4.85 13.87 -11.28
N ASP A 387 -5.57 12.81 -11.59
CA ASP A 387 -5.26 11.87 -12.66
C ASP A 387 -6.47 11.51 -13.51
N TYR A 388 -6.16 11.00 -14.70
CA TYR A 388 -7.12 10.38 -15.59
C TYR A 388 -6.64 8.99 -15.97
N THR A 389 -7.25 7.96 -15.42
CA THR A 389 -6.98 6.57 -15.80
C THR A 389 -7.65 6.26 -17.14
N PHE A 390 -6.87 6.20 -18.21
CA PHE A 390 -7.29 5.83 -19.56
C PHE A 390 -7.07 4.33 -19.79
N GLN A 391 -8.14 3.54 -19.77
CA GLN A 391 -8.07 2.11 -20.11
C GLN A 391 -8.00 1.95 -21.63
N ALA A 392 -6.78 1.86 -22.18
CA ALA A 392 -6.53 1.79 -23.62
C ALA A 392 -6.98 0.45 -24.21
N THR A 393 -6.68 -0.66 -23.51
CA THR A 393 -7.15 -2.01 -23.82
C THR A 393 -7.58 -2.69 -22.52
N LYS A 394 -7.99 -3.95 -22.58
CA LYS A 394 -8.33 -4.70 -21.35
C LYS A 394 -7.12 -5.06 -20.48
N TRP A 395 -5.91 -4.90 -20.97
CA TRP A 395 -4.64 -5.26 -20.30
C TRP A 395 -3.64 -4.10 -20.23
N LEU A 396 -3.98 -2.91 -20.79
CA LEU A 396 -3.12 -1.72 -20.79
C LEU A 396 -3.91 -0.50 -20.33
N TYR A 397 -3.39 0.18 -19.32
CA TYR A 397 -3.84 1.52 -18.95
C TYR A 397 -2.71 2.55 -18.99
N LEU A 398 -3.10 3.79 -19.19
CA LEU A 398 -2.26 4.99 -19.10
C LEU A 398 -2.94 5.94 -18.11
N GLU A 399 -2.16 6.56 -17.23
CA GLU A 399 -2.67 7.46 -16.19
C GLU A 399 -1.83 8.73 -16.14
N PRO A 400 -2.05 9.70 -17.07
CA PRO A 400 -1.48 11.02 -16.95
C PRO A 400 -2.00 11.71 -15.67
N ASN A 401 -1.09 12.41 -14.99
CA ASN A 401 -1.39 13.11 -13.74
C ASN A 401 -0.62 14.43 -13.62
N VAL A 402 -1.13 15.27 -12.71
CA VAL A 402 -0.45 16.45 -12.24
C VAL A 402 -0.48 16.48 -10.72
N GLN A 403 0.66 16.82 -10.13
CA GLN A 403 0.88 16.85 -8.69
C GLN A 403 1.33 18.25 -8.26
N PHE A 404 0.77 18.73 -7.16
CA PHE A 404 1.16 19.98 -6.51
C PHE A 404 1.60 19.69 -5.09
N TRP A 405 2.78 20.21 -4.70
CA TRP A 405 3.35 20.03 -3.37
C TRP A 405 3.56 21.40 -2.73
N VAL A 406 2.89 21.63 -1.62
CA VAL A 406 2.99 22.86 -0.83
C VAL A 406 3.77 22.56 0.44
N ASP A 407 4.67 23.48 0.80
CA ASP A 407 5.58 23.35 1.93
C ASP A 407 6.38 22.01 1.91
N PRO A 408 7.07 21.69 0.79
CA PRO A 408 7.74 20.40 0.63
C PRO A 408 8.71 20.13 1.79
N GLY A 409 8.59 18.93 2.37
CA GLY A 409 9.33 18.53 3.56
C GLY A 409 8.90 19.21 4.85
N GLY A 410 7.77 19.94 4.84
CA GLY A 410 7.31 20.78 5.96
C GLY A 410 8.03 22.12 6.05
N TYR A 411 8.70 22.58 4.99
CA TYR A 411 9.42 23.85 4.94
C TYR A 411 8.56 24.94 4.30
N THR A 412 7.98 25.81 5.12
CA THR A 412 7.09 26.92 4.68
C THR A 412 7.78 27.97 3.82
N GLN A 413 9.11 28.01 3.80
CA GLN A 413 9.90 28.93 2.95
C GLN A 413 10.29 28.34 1.58
N LYS A 414 9.98 27.06 1.32
CA LYS A 414 10.24 26.41 0.04
C LYS A 414 9.12 26.74 -0.95
N ASN A 415 9.50 26.92 -2.22
CA ASN A 415 8.51 27.13 -3.27
C ASN A 415 7.69 25.87 -3.53
N MET A 416 6.43 26.08 -3.91
CA MET A 416 5.55 25.01 -4.37
C MET A 416 6.19 24.25 -5.54
N ILE A 417 6.06 22.94 -5.52
CA ILE A 417 6.55 22.05 -6.56
C ILE A 417 5.37 21.60 -7.43
N THR A 418 5.56 21.62 -8.74
CA THR A 418 4.61 21.02 -9.69
C THR A 418 5.31 19.90 -10.45
N VAL A 419 4.69 18.70 -10.44
CA VAL A 419 5.17 17.52 -11.14
C VAL A 419 4.11 17.08 -12.14
N PHE A 420 4.52 16.78 -13.37
CA PHE A 420 3.71 16.04 -14.34
C PHE A 420 4.21 14.61 -14.43
N GLY A 421 3.28 13.67 -14.48
CA GLY A 421 3.59 12.26 -14.55
C GLY A 421 2.68 11.48 -15.47
N VAL A 422 3.14 10.27 -15.83
CA VAL A 422 2.34 9.26 -16.50
C VAL A 422 2.65 7.91 -15.85
N LYS A 423 1.62 7.26 -15.32
CA LYS A 423 1.69 5.86 -14.87
C LYS A 423 1.16 4.97 -15.98
N THR A 424 1.87 3.89 -16.27
CA THR A 424 1.49 2.90 -17.29
C THR A 424 1.47 1.53 -16.65
N GLY A 425 0.41 0.77 -16.86
CA GLY A 425 0.31 -0.60 -16.36
C GLY A 425 -0.06 -1.59 -17.47
N VAL A 426 0.61 -2.74 -17.46
CA VAL A 426 0.37 -3.87 -18.38
C VAL A 426 0.21 -5.14 -17.55
N THR A 427 -0.84 -5.92 -17.85
CA THR A 427 -1.06 -7.26 -17.30
C THR A 427 -0.78 -8.31 -18.40
N PHE A 428 0.08 -9.29 -18.10
CA PHE A 428 0.55 -10.32 -19.05
C PHE A 428 -0.21 -11.63 -18.95
#